data_0eec6bbf92351c7c3d7fb6e1401e4063
#
_entry.id   0eec6bbf92351c7c3d7fb6e1401e4063
#
_cell.length_a   1.000
_cell.length_b   1.000
_cell.length_c   1.000
_cell.angle_alpha   90.00
_cell.angle_beta   90.00
_cell.angle_gamma   90.00
#
_symmetry.space_group_name_H-M   'P 1'
#
loop_
_entity.id
_entity.type
_entity.pdbx_description
1 polymer ?
#
loop_
_entity_poly.entity_id
_entity_poly.type
_entity_poly.pdbx_seq_one_letter_code
_entity_poly.pdbx_strand_id
1 'polypeptide(L)'
;MPSLLERLNADLKDAMRAGDALRRDEIRGLIAMLKTEQQAKLTRALAKQGLILHGDNAELSPEQQAAVERVRSSTSLSDDDEQAILLQRVKQHRQAIDGFVKGNRADLARKEESELAIDAGYLPQQLDAQAVEEAVQGAIRDSGAQGPRDQGKVMGLLSPRLRGRADMKAVAARVQTLLSQS
;
A
#
# COMPACT_ATOMS: atom_id res chain seq x y z
N MET A 1 1.44 -13.83 -10.84
CA MET A 1 1.17 -12.54 -11.51
C MET A 1 2.44 -11.69 -11.44
N PRO A 2 2.70 -10.78 -12.38
CA PRO A 2 3.86 -9.88 -12.27
C PRO A 2 3.72 -9.01 -11.02
N SER A 3 4.84 -8.72 -10.34
CA SER A 3 4.88 -7.83 -9.19
C SER A 3 4.44 -6.41 -9.59
N LEU A 4 4.06 -5.59 -8.61
CA LEU A 4 3.72 -4.18 -8.87
C LEU A 4 4.89 -3.45 -9.53
N LEU A 5 6.12 -3.70 -9.06
CA LEU A 5 7.32 -3.09 -9.62
C LEU A 5 7.54 -3.48 -11.10
N GLU A 6 7.28 -4.74 -11.48
CA GLU A 6 7.36 -5.18 -12.87
C GLU A 6 6.31 -4.49 -13.74
N ARG A 7 5.07 -4.38 -13.26
CA ARG A 7 3.99 -3.65 -13.94
C ARG A 7 4.34 -2.17 -14.13
N LEU A 8 4.80 -1.50 -13.08
CA LEU A 8 5.23 -0.09 -13.14
C LEU A 8 6.37 0.12 -14.14
N ASN A 9 7.35 -0.78 -14.19
CA ASN A 9 8.46 -0.68 -15.14
C ASN A 9 8.00 -0.88 -16.60
N ALA A 10 7.03 -1.75 -16.85
CA ALA A 10 6.44 -1.93 -18.18
C ALA A 10 5.68 -0.67 -18.60
N ASP A 11 4.78 -0.18 -17.73
CA ASP A 11 3.96 1.02 -17.98
C ASP A 11 4.81 2.30 -18.11
N LEU A 12 5.95 2.38 -17.40
CA LEU A 12 6.90 3.47 -17.55
C LEU A 12 7.46 3.53 -18.98
N LYS A 13 7.82 2.38 -19.55
CA LYS A 13 8.30 2.31 -20.93
C LYS A 13 7.23 2.76 -21.92
N ASP A 14 5.98 2.38 -21.67
CA ASP A 14 4.86 2.75 -22.54
C ASP A 14 4.52 4.24 -22.42
N ALA A 15 4.51 4.82 -21.21
CA ALA A 15 4.36 6.25 -21.00
C ALA A 15 5.47 7.07 -21.69
N MET A 16 6.71 6.57 -21.63
CA MET A 16 7.83 7.21 -22.33
C MET A 16 7.66 7.17 -23.86
N ARG A 17 7.21 6.03 -24.42
CA ARG A 17 6.96 5.91 -25.87
C ARG A 17 5.80 6.79 -26.33
N ALA A 18 4.75 6.92 -25.50
CA ALA A 18 3.60 7.75 -25.76
C ALA A 18 3.86 9.25 -25.57
N GLY A 19 4.99 9.65 -24.97
CA GLY A 19 5.28 11.04 -24.62
C GLY A 19 4.40 11.56 -23.49
N ASP A 20 3.76 10.69 -22.70
CA ASP A 20 2.92 11.05 -21.56
C ASP A 20 3.81 11.40 -20.36
N ALA A 21 4.13 12.69 -20.25
CA ALA A 21 5.02 13.20 -19.23
C ALA A 21 4.44 13.04 -17.82
N LEU A 22 3.13 13.28 -17.63
CA LEU A 22 2.48 13.16 -16.33
C LEU A 22 2.54 11.71 -15.82
N ARG A 23 2.11 10.76 -16.64
CA ARG A 23 2.12 9.34 -16.28
C ARG A 23 3.53 8.82 -16.05
N ARG A 24 4.49 9.23 -16.89
CA ARG A 24 5.90 8.89 -16.74
C ARG A 24 6.45 9.33 -15.38
N ASP A 25 6.20 10.58 -15.01
CA ASP A 25 6.78 11.18 -13.81
C ASP A 25 6.11 10.62 -12.54
N GLU A 26 4.80 10.37 -12.56
CA GLU A 26 4.09 9.74 -11.46
C GLU A 26 4.55 8.28 -11.25
N ILE A 27 4.66 7.49 -12.32
CA ILE A 27 5.18 6.12 -12.22
C ILE A 27 6.62 6.10 -11.69
N ARG A 28 7.48 7.04 -12.08
CA ARG A 28 8.82 7.18 -11.50
C ARG A 28 8.78 7.45 -10.00
N GLY A 29 7.87 8.31 -9.57
CA GLY A 29 7.64 8.60 -8.16
C GLY A 29 7.23 7.35 -7.36
N LEU A 30 6.30 6.54 -7.89
CA LEU A 30 5.89 5.27 -7.29
C LEU A 30 7.05 4.28 -7.20
N ILE A 31 7.81 4.11 -8.27
CA ILE A 31 8.99 3.22 -8.28
C ILE A 31 10.02 3.67 -7.23
N ALA A 32 10.29 4.97 -7.13
CA ALA A 32 11.21 5.51 -6.14
C ALA A 32 10.72 5.24 -4.71
N MET A 33 9.44 5.42 -4.45
CA MET A 33 8.83 5.17 -3.14
C MET A 33 8.91 3.69 -2.75
N LEU A 34 8.58 2.76 -3.67
CA LEU A 34 8.72 1.32 -3.44
C LEU A 34 10.17 0.93 -3.13
N LYS A 35 11.13 1.46 -3.89
CA LYS A 35 12.56 1.21 -3.64
C LYS A 35 13.03 1.74 -2.29
N THR A 36 12.54 2.91 -1.88
CA THR A 36 12.86 3.51 -0.57
C THR A 36 12.34 2.63 0.57
N GLU A 37 11.10 2.16 0.48
CA GLU A 37 10.52 1.28 1.50
C GLU A 37 11.18 -0.10 1.51
N GLN A 38 11.54 -0.64 0.34
CA GLN A 38 12.33 -1.85 0.22
C GLN A 38 13.68 -1.71 0.94
N GLN A 39 14.39 -0.60 0.71
CA GLN A 39 15.67 -0.32 1.35
C GLN A 39 15.49 -0.13 2.88
N ALA A 40 14.46 0.58 3.31
CA ALA A 40 14.16 0.75 4.73
C ALA A 40 13.84 -0.58 5.43
N LYS A 41 13.11 -1.48 4.74
CA LYS A 41 12.81 -2.83 5.24
C LYS A 41 14.08 -3.65 5.37
N LEU A 42 14.96 -3.61 4.37
CA LEU A 42 16.26 -4.28 4.38
C LEU A 42 17.15 -3.76 5.52
N THR A 43 17.28 -2.45 5.66
CA THR A 43 18.07 -1.84 6.74
C THR A 43 17.58 -2.27 8.13
N ARG A 44 16.26 -2.28 8.33
CA ARG A 44 15.66 -2.79 9.58
C ARG A 44 15.94 -4.28 9.82
N ALA A 45 15.91 -5.09 8.78
CA ALA A 45 16.20 -6.52 8.86
C ALA A 45 17.67 -6.79 9.19
N LEU A 46 18.60 -6.06 8.57
CA LEU A 46 20.03 -6.13 8.85
C LEU A 46 20.34 -5.69 10.30
N ALA A 47 19.75 -4.58 10.74
CA ALA A 47 19.94 -4.10 12.11
C ALA A 47 19.47 -5.11 13.16
N LYS A 48 18.37 -5.84 12.92
CA LYS A 48 17.89 -6.91 13.81
C LYS A 48 18.89 -8.07 13.95
N GLN A 49 19.75 -8.26 12.95
CA GLN A 49 20.80 -9.29 12.98
C GLN A 49 22.17 -8.74 13.44
N GLY A 50 22.21 -7.49 13.93
CA GLY A 50 23.46 -6.84 14.33
C GLY A 50 24.37 -6.45 13.17
N LEU A 51 23.87 -6.52 11.92
CA LEU A 51 24.58 -6.15 10.70
C LEU A 51 24.28 -4.66 10.39
N ILE A 52 24.97 -3.76 11.08
CA ILE A 52 24.83 -2.32 10.83
C ILE A 52 25.86 -1.94 9.76
N LEU A 53 25.38 -1.60 8.57
CA LEU A 53 26.24 -1.10 7.49
C LEU A 53 26.50 0.41 7.72
N HIS A 54 27.73 0.75 8.09
CA HIS A 54 28.18 2.14 8.25
C HIS A 54 28.83 2.61 6.95
N GLY A 55 28.05 3.23 6.05
CA GLY A 55 28.52 3.79 4.78
C GLY A 55 28.77 2.76 3.67
N ASP A 56 28.97 3.27 2.45
CA ASP A 56 29.14 2.47 1.23
C ASP A 56 30.49 1.72 1.15
N ASN A 57 31.43 1.99 2.08
CA ASN A 57 32.81 1.49 2.05
C ASN A 57 33.19 0.63 3.28
N ALA A 58 32.24 0.06 4.00
CA ALA A 58 32.57 -0.90 5.04
C ALA A 58 33.12 -2.18 4.40
N GLU A 59 34.38 -2.49 4.61
CA GLU A 59 34.96 -3.78 4.24
C GLU A 59 34.32 -4.87 5.10
N LEU A 60 33.28 -5.48 4.56
CA LEU A 60 32.60 -6.60 5.22
C LEU A 60 33.44 -7.86 5.05
N SER A 61 33.56 -8.67 6.09
CA SER A 61 34.13 -9.99 5.96
C SER A 61 33.31 -10.85 4.98
N PRO A 62 33.87 -11.88 4.36
CA PRO A 62 33.14 -12.79 3.49
C PRO A 62 31.89 -13.38 4.14
N GLU A 63 31.93 -13.67 5.43
CA GLU A 63 30.80 -14.17 6.22
C GLU A 63 29.69 -13.11 6.38
N GLN A 64 30.07 -11.87 6.64
CA GLN A 64 29.15 -10.74 6.74
C GLN A 64 28.49 -10.44 5.37
N GLN A 65 29.27 -10.50 4.28
CA GLN A 65 28.74 -10.34 2.92
C GLN A 65 27.70 -11.42 2.62
N ALA A 66 27.99 -12.69 2.93
CA ALA A 66 27.06 -13.79 2.76
C ALA A 66 25.80 -13.65 3.65
N ALA A 67 25.95 -13.10 4.86
CA ALA A 67 24.81 -12.82 5.74
C ALA A 67 23.94 -11.68 5.18
N VAL A 68 24.54 -10.60 4.72
CA VAL A 68 23.83 -9.48 4.08
C VAL A 68 23.06 -9.97 2.85
N GLU A 69 23.66 -10.79 2.01
CA GLU A 69 22.99 -11.30 0.79
C GLU A 69 21.83 -12.25 1.13
N ARG A 70 21.94 -13.07 2.16
CA ARG A 70 20.82 -13.88 2.69
C ARG A 70 19.68 -13.01 3.19
N VAL A 71 19.98 -11.94 3.94
CA VAL A 71 18.95 -11.01 4.39
C VAL A 71 18.31 -10.29 3.21
N ARG A 72 19.10 -9.82 2.25
CA ARG A 72 18.62 -9.15 1.05
C ARG A 72 17.68 -10.04 0.25
N SER A 73 18.05 -11.29 -0.01
CA SER A 73 17.24 -12.23 -0.77
C SER A 73 15.95 -12.65 -0.07
N SER A 74 15.92 -12.61 1.28
CA SER A 74 14.73 -12.93 2.07
C SER A 74 13.87 -11.72 2.41
N THR A 75 14.36 -10.50 2.13
CA THR A 75 13.68 -9.25 2.50
C THR A 75 13.16 -8.55 1.25
N SER A 76 12.05 -9.02 0.69
CA SER A 76 11.30 -8.35 -0.38
C SER A 76 10.05 -7.66 0.18
N LEU A 77 9.51 -6.70 -0.55
CA LEU A 77 8.15 -6.23 -0.28
C LEU A 77 7.19 -7.36 -0.65
N SER A 78 6.25 -7.63 0.23
CA SER A 78 5.11 -8.50 -0.09
C SER A 78 4.05 -7.70 -0.86
N ASP A 79 3.13 -8.39 -1.50
CA ASP A 79 1.97 -7.76 -2.16
C ASP A 79 1.20 -6.85 -1.19
N ASP A 80 1.11 -7.25 0.09
CA ASP A 80 0.50 -6.45 1.15
C ASP A 80 1.29 -5.15 1.45
N ASP A 81 2.63 -5.21 1.46
CA ASP A 81 3.47 -4.04 1.65
C ASP A 81 3.31 -3.07 0.47
N GLU A 82 3.34 -3.58 -0.76
CA GLU A 82 3.16 -2.80 -1.99
C GLU A 82 1.79 -2.12 -2.02
N GLN A 83 0.73 -2.83 -1.66
CA GLN A 83 -0.62 -2.27 -1.55
C GLN A 83 -0.72 -1.21 -0.45
N ALA A 84 -0.10 -1.42 0.70
CA ALA A 84 -0.10 -0.45 1.79
C ALA A 84 0.58 0.87 1.37
N ILE A 85 1.69 0.78 0.62
CA ILE A 85 2.41 1.93 0.06
C ILE A 85 1.52 2.69 -0.92
N LEU A 86 0.86 1.99 -1.85
CA LEU A 86 -0.07 2.60 -2.80
C LEU A 86 -1.26 3.29 -2.10
N LEU A 87 -1.86 2.64 -1.12
CA LEU A 87 -2.97 3.21 -0.35
C LEU A 87 -2.55 4.47 0.41
N GLN A 88 -1.34 4.47 0.96
CA GLN A 88 -0.78 5.66 1.60
C GLN A 88 -0.60 6.79 0.60
N ARG A 89 -0.09 6.52 -0.60
CA ARG A 89 0.09 7.51 -1.67
C ARG A 89 -1.26 8.09 -2.11
N VAL A 90 -2.24 7.24 -2.40
CA VAL A 90 -3.61 7.65 -2.73
C VAL A 90 -4.23 8.54 -1.64
N LYS A 91 -4.00 8.21 -0.37
CA LYS A 91 -4.44 9.05 0.76
C LYS A 91 -3.75 10.41 0.76
N GLN A 92 -2.45 10.47 0.47
CA GLN A 92 -1.70 11.72 0.39
C GLN A 92 -2.25 12.63 -0.72
N HIS A 93 -2.51 12.10 -1.92
CA HIS A 93 -3.15 12.86 -3.00
C HIS A 93 -4.51 13.41 -2.59
N ARG A 94 -5.37 12.59 -1.99
CA ARG A 94 -6.68 13.06 -1.50
C ARG A 94 -6.56 14.19 -0.49
N GLN A 95 -5.61 14.09 0.44
CA GLN A 95 -5.36 15.16 1.42
C GLN A 95 -4.82 16.44 0.76
N ALA A 96 -3.96 16.31 -0.25
CA ALA A 96 -3.45 17.44 -1.03
C ALA A 96 -4.59 18.12 -1.81
N ILE A 97 -5.46 17.33 -2.48
CA ILE A 97 -6.65 17.86 -3.18
C ILE A 97 -7.53 18.66 -2.23
N ASP A 98 -7.88 18.08 -1.06
CA ASP A 98 -8.67 18.77 -0.05
C ASP A 98 -8.01 20.08 0.42
N GLY A 99 -6.69 20.06 0.62
CA GLY A 99 -5.92 21.24 0.99
C GLY A 99 -5.92 22.32 -0.09
N PHE A 100 -5.72 21.93 -1.35
CA PHE A 100 -5.71 22.86 -2.48
C PHE A 100 -7.09 23.45 -2.76
N VAL A 101 -8.15 22.64 -2.65
CA VAL A 101 -9.53 23.14 -2.76
C VAL A 101 -9.84 24.19 -1.69
N LYS A 102 -9.50 23.92 -0.42
CA LYS A 102 -9.66 24.87 0.68
C LYS A 102 -8.82 26.15 0.48
N GLY A 103 -7.66 26.02 -0.15
CA GLY A 103 -6.77 27.12 -0.49
C GLY A 103 -7.13 27.87 -1.79
N ASN A 104 -8.28 27.57 -2.42
CA ASN A 104 -8.71 28.12 -3.72
C ASN A 104 -7.67 27.93 -4.85
N ARG A 105 -6.90 26.83 -4.80
CA ARG A 105 -5.89 26.47 -5.80
C ARG A 105 -6.40 25.30 -6.66
N ALA A 106 -7.48 25.58 -7.43
CA ALA A 106 -8.09 24.58 -8.30
C ALA A 106 -7.14 24.05 -9.40
N ASP A 107 -6.12 24.82 -9.77
CA ASP A 107 -5.05 24.42 -10.68
C ASP A 107 -4.24 23.24 -10.11
N LEU A 108 -3.83 23.33 -8.85
CA LEU A 108 -3.08 22.27 -8.15
C LEU A 108 -3.97 21.08 -7.80
N ALA A 109 -5.22 21.32 -7.39
CA ALA A 109 -6.16 20.25 -7.11
C ALA A 109 -6.37 19.35 -8.33
N ARG A 110 -6.56 19.90 -9.54
CA ARG A 110 -6.70 19.12 -10.79
C ARG A 110 -5.46 18.30 -11.13
N LYS A 111 -4.27 18.84 -10.83
CA LYS A 111 -3.02 18.10 -11.04
C LYS A 111 -2.99 16.87 -10.13
N GLU A 112 -3.24 17.04 -8.84
CA GLU A 112 -3.29 15.93 -7.88
C GLU A 112 -4.39 14.90 -8.22
N GLU A 113 -5.55 15.34 -8.74
CA GLU A 113 -6.60 14.44 -9.21
C GLU A 113 -6.12 13.56 -10.38
N SER A 114 -5.34 14.14 -11.29
CA SER A 114 -4.78 13.40 -12.42
C SER A 114 -3.71 12.39 -11.98
N GLU A 115 -2.86 12.75 -11.02
CA GLU A 115 -1.86 11.88 -10.42
C GLU A 115 -2.53 10.77 -9.62
N LEU A 116 -3.55 11.10 -8.81
CA LEU A 116 -4.37 10.14 -8.08
C LEU A 116 -5.00 9.09 -9.01
N ALA A 117 -5.49 9.48 -10.17
CA ALA A 117 -6.10 8.55 -11.12
C ALA A 117 -5.09 7.52 -11.63
N ILE A 118 -3.83 7.92 -11.84
CA ILE A 118 -2.75 7.02 -12.23
C ILE A 118 -2.47 6.01 -11.11
N ASP A 119 -2.28 6.48 -9.89
CA ASP A 119 -1.96 5.65 -8.73
C ASP A 119 -3.08 4.66 -8.39
N ALA A 120 -4.34 5.14 -8.43
CA ALA A 120 -5.51 4.31 -8.18
C ALA A 120 -5.65 3.16 -9.20
N GLY A 121 -5.14 3.34 -10.42
CA GLY A 121 -5.13 2.30 -11.46
C GLY A 121 -4.26 1.08 -11.11
N TYR A 122 -3.34 1.21 -10.17
CA TYR A 122 -2.49 0.11 -9.68
C TYR A 122 -3.07 -0.62 -8.47
N LEU A 123 -4.07 -0.04 -7.80
CA LEU A 123 -4.78 -0.72 -6.72
C LEU A 123 -5.72 -1.80 -7.28
N PRO A 124 -6.00 -2.87 -6.52
CA PRO A 124 -7.09 -3.77 -6.83
C PRO A 124 -8.41 -2.99 -6.96
N GLN A 125 -9.33 -3.53 -7.77
CA GLN A 125 -10.64 -2.90 -7.93
C GLN A 125 -11.26 -2.62 -6.56
N GLN A 126 -11.52 -1.35 -6.30
CA GLN A 126 -12.14 -0.92 -5.05
C GLN A 126 -13.59 -1.41 -5.02
N LEU A 127 -14.00 -1.89 -3.86
CA LEU A 127 -15.38 -2.28 -3.61
C LEU A 127 -16.22 -1.03 -3.34
N ASP A 128 -17.42 -1.01 -3.87
CA ASP A 128 -18.42 0.00 -3.51
C ASP A 128 -18.94 -0.23 -2.07
N ALA A 129 -19.68 0.74 -1.56
CA ALA A 129 -20.19 0.70 -0.20
C ALA A 129 -21.13 -0.48 0.04
N GLN A 130 -21.88 -0.89 -0.99
CA GLN A 130 -22.80 -2.02 -0.89
C GLN A 130 -22.03 -3.35 -0.79
N ALA A 131 -21.04 -3.56 -1.63
CA ALA A 131 -20.20 -4.77 -1.60
C ALA A 131 -19.42 -4.89 -0.29
N VAL A 132 -18.95 -3.76 0.27
CA VAL A 132 -18.32 -3.72 1.59
C VAL A 132 -19.32 -4.11 2.68
N GLU A 133 -20.55 -3.57 2.66
CA GLU A 133 -21.60 -3.89 3.63
C GLU A 133 -21.98 -5.38 3.57
N GLU A 134 -22.16 -5.93 2.37
CA GLU A 134 -22.46 -7.35 2.16
C GLU A 134 -21.34 -8.24 2.70
N ALA A 135 -20.08 -7.86 2.46
CA ALA A 135 -18.92 -8.59 2.96
C ALA A 135 -18.87 -8.58 4.50
N VAL A 136 -19.15 -7.42 5.12
CA VAL A 136 -19.18 -7.27 6.59
C VAL A 136 -20.27 -8.12 7.20
N GLN A 137 -21.49 -8.04 6.69
CA GLN A 137 -22.63 -8.84 7.17
C GLN A 137 -22.37 -10.34 6.97
N GLY A 138 -21.80 -10.73 5.84
CA GLY A 138 -21.38 -12.11 5.59
C GLY A 138 -20.39 -12.60 6.63
N ALA A 139 -19.34 -11.84 6.89
CA ALA A 139 -18.30 -12.20 7.85
C ALA A 139 -18.85 -12.28 9.30
N ILE A 140 -19.78 -11.43 9.69
CA ILE A 140 -20.45 -11.51 10.99
C ILE A 140 -21.21 -12.83 11.11
N ARG A 141 -22.00 -13.22 10.09
CA ARG A 141 -22.71 -14.50 10.06
C ARG A 141 -21.73 -15.69 10.09
N ASP A 142 -20.71 -15.67 9.23
CA ASP A 142 -19.74 -16.78 9.07
C ASP A 142 -18.90 -16.98 10.35
N SER A 143 -18.60 -15.89 11.08
CA SER A 143 -17.81 -15.96 12.32
C SER A 143 -18.61 -16.40 13.54
N GLY A 144 -19.93 -16.38 13.47
CA GLY A 144 -20.83 -16.60 14.62
C GLY A 144 -20.67 -15.52 15.72
N ALA A 145 -20.21 -14.31 15.35
CA ALA A 145 -19.99 -13.23 16.28
C ALA A 145 -21.32 -12.74 16.91
N GLN A 146 -21.32 -12.60 18.24
CA GLN A 146 -22.52 -12.23 19.02
C GLN A 146 -22.39 -10.87 19.71
N GLY A 147 -21.24 -10.21 19.60
CA GLY A 147 -21.06 -8.90 20.23
C GLY A 147 -19.67 -8.29 19.98
N PRO A 148 -19.42 -7.09 20.56
CA PRO A 148 -18.21 -6.29 20.27
C PRO A 148 -16.89 -7.01 20.57
N ARG A 149 -16.89 -7.99 21.49
CA ARG A 149 -15.68 -8.77 21.82
C ARG A 149 -15.23 -9.70 20.68
N ASP A 150 -16.13 -10.03 19.76
CA ASP A 150 -15.85 -10.88 18.62
C ASP A 150 -15.34 -10.13 17.38
N GLN A 151 -15.15 -8.79 17.47
CA GLN A 151 -14.66 -7.96 16.36
C GLN A 151 -13.39 -8.54 15.73
N GLY A 152 -12.46 -9.05 16.53
CA GLY A 152 -11.22 -9.67 16.03
C GLY A 152 -11.46 -10.88 15.12
N LYS A 153 -12.46 -11.73 15.43
CA LYS A 153 -12.84 -12.88 14.60
C LYS A 153 -13.37 -12.42 13.24
N VAL A 154 -14.28 -11.44 13.25
CA VAL A 154 -14.86 -10.87 12.03
C VAL A 154 -13.78 -10.22 11.17
N MET A 155 -12.91 -9.39 11.77
CA MET A 155 -11.83 -8.75 11.06
C MET A 155 -10.81 -9.75 10.51
N GLY A 156 -10.58 -10.88 11.19
CA GLY A 156 -9.75 -11.98 10.68
C GLY A 156 -10.26 -12.56 9.36
N LEU A 157 -11.57 -12.65 9.17
CA LEU A 157 -12.20 -13.09 7.92
C LEU A 157 -12.22 -12.00 6.84
N LEU A 158 -12.37 -10.73 7.24
CA LEU A 158 -12.49 -9.61 6.32
C LEU A 158 -11.14 -9.14 5.77
N SER A 159 -10.10 -9.10 6.62
CA SER A 159 -8.80 -8.55 6.23
C SER A 159 -8.20 -9.17 4.97
N PRO A 160 -8.20 -10.51 4.79
CA PRO A 160 -7.68 -11.11 3.56
C PRO A 160 -8.51 -10.79 2.30
N ARG A 161 -9.81 -10.50 2.46
CA ARG A 161 -10.74 -10.26 1.36
C ARG A 161 -10.82 -8.79 0.94
N LEU A 162 -10.68 -7.87 1.91
CA LEU A 162 -10.95 -6.44 1.72
C LEU A 162 -9.70 -5.57 1.71
N ARG A 163 -8.54 -6.10 2.15
CA ARG A 163 -7.30 -5.34 2.16
C ARG A 163 -6.95 -4.85 0.74
N GLY A 164 -6.64 -3.55 0.62
CA GLY A 164 -6.36 -2.91 -0.67
C GLY A 164 -7.60 -2.63 -1.52
N ARG A 165 -8.79 -3.16 -1.15
CA ARG A 165 -10.05 -2.99 -1.89
C ARG A 165 -11.09 -2.14 -1.15
N ALA A 166 -10.87 -1.89 0.14
CA ALA A 166 -11.72 -1.03 0.98
C ALA A 166 -10.88 -0.34 2.04
N ASP A 167 -11.42 0.75 2.60
CA ASP A 167 -10.84 1.41 3.78
C ASP A 167 -11.05 0.53 5.01
N MET A 168 -10.00 -0.15 5.44
CA MET A 168 -10.06 -1.08 6.59
C MET A 168 -10.43 -0.39 7.90
N LYS A 169 -10.18 0.91 8.05
CA LYS A 169 -10.61 1.68 9.22
C LYS A 169 -12.12 1.87 9.20
N ALA A 170 -12.70 2.22 8.06
CA ALA A 170 -14.14 2.33 7.89
C ALA A 170 -14.82 0.95 8.07
N VAL A 171 -14.23 -0.12 7.52
CA VAL A 171 -14.69 -1.50 7.71
C VAL A 171 -14.72 -1.87 9.20
N ALA A 172 -13.63 -1.62 9.93
CA ALA A 172 -13.56 -1.93 11.36
C ALA A 172 -14.61 -1.15 12.18
N ALA A 173 -14.82 0.12 11.87
CA ALA A 173 -15.86 0.94 12.52
C ALA A 173 -17.26 0.39 12.22
N ARG A 174 -17.52 -0.04 10.98
CA ARG A 174 -18.80 -0.64 10.59
C ARG A 174 -19.07 -1.96 11.31
N VAL A 175 -18.06 -2.84 11.38
CA VAL A 175 -18.14 -4.10 12.15
C VAL A 175 -18.49 -3.81 13.61
N GLN A 176 -17.79 -2.86 14.24
CA GLN A 176 -18.06 -2.47 15.63
C GLN A 176 -19.49 -1.99 15.82
N THR A 177 -19.99 -1.14 14.91
CA THR A 177 -21.37 -0.63 14.96
C THR A 177 -22.39 -1.77 14.91
N LEU A 178 -22.23 -2.71 13.96
CA LEU A 178 -23.19 -3.81 13.80
C LEU A 178 -23.15 -4.78 14.99
N LEU A 179 -21.96 -5.09 15.51
CA LEU A 179 -21.83 -5.96 16.68
C LEU A 179 -22.33 -5.32 18.00
N SER A 180 -22.44 -3.99 18.04
CA SER A 180 -23.00 -3.29 19.20
C SER A 180 -24.53 -3.22 19.17
N GLN A 181 -25.16 -3.55 18.03
CA GLN A 181 -26.60 -3.55 17.82
C GLN A 181 -27.21 -4.96 17.89
N SER A 182 -26.34 -5.98 17.98
CA SER A 182 -26.70 -7.39 18.15
C SER A 182 -26.74 -7.77 19.64
#